data_bf7c804a993e8eaa0623f42772c40bc3
#
_entry.id   bf7c804a993e8eaa0623f42772c40bc3
#
_cell.length_a   1.000
_cell.length_b   1.000
_cell.length_c   1.000
_cell.angle_alpha   90.00
_cell.angle_beta   90.00
_cell.angle_gamma   90.00
#
_symmetry.space_group_name_H-M   'P 1'
#
loop_
_entity.id
_entity.type
_entity.pdbx_description
1 polymer ?
#
loop_
_entity_poly.entity_id
_entity_poly.type
_entity_poly.pdbx_seq_one_letter_code
_entity_poly.pdbx_strand_id
1 'polypeptide(L)'
;MFNRDVYLNSRPDGIGVLEVENGEKPGKGQPRLFVPLKRTELKGEIAGPLASLHLTQIYGYSKEQMDKVLEAVYRFPLPGDAAVTGVTVTFGDVEIKAELKEREEAEEDYEQAKKEGRQAALATRESPDVFTLRVSGIQPDQDVRVETSYVHLARAEGEGWSLRVPLTTSPRYVRSDEATTPQAHGQPLLVLRDPGHRFSLDLNFAGAAAVSSETHELKVDEVDGEKRVQLSQGEVLPDRDCVLSWRVRQEEQRAALQVILHDDPSSEWVYFLALVAPAASQPEGSGVAREVILLLDHSGSMSGPKWEAADWAAEQFLLDLTPQDEFALCLFHSTPLWFADQPRRAEQKEVEAAVKFLLEHKDSGGTELGVAFEQGL
;
A
#
# COMPACT_ATOMS: atom_id res chain seq x y z
N MET A 1 20.64 -7.23 -11.99
CA MET A 1 20.34 -5.90 -12.56
C MET A 1 18.85 -5.65 -12.28
N PHE A 2 18.53 -4.65 -11.47
CA PHE A 2 17.14 -4.31 -11.11
C PHE A 2 16.43 -3.79 -12.36
N ASN A 3 15.37 -4.47 -12.80
CA ASN A 3 14.57 -4.00 -13.93
C ASN A 3 13.35 -3.26 -13.40
N ARG A 4 13.36 -1.92 -13.52
CA ARG A 4 12.32 -1.01 -13.04
C ARG A 4 10.95 -1.36 -13.63
N ASP A 5 10.91 -1.71 -14.92
CA ASP A 5 9.64 -2.01 -15.60
C ASP A 5 9.05 -3.33 -15.11
N VAL A 6 9.90 -4.32 -14.80
CA VAL A 6 9.48 -5.57 -14.15
C VAL A 6 9.01 -5.28 -12.72
N TYR A 7 9.68 -4.43 -11.97
CA TYR A 7 9.27 -4.05 -10.61
C TYR A 7 7.96 -3.26 -10.57
N LEU A 8 7.80 -2.27 -11.45
CA LEU A 8 6.56 -1.48 -11.55
C LEU A 8 5.39 -2.31 -12.08
N ASN A 9 5.67 -3.29 -12.94
CA ASN A 9 4.67 -4.21 -13.48
C ASN A 9 4.42 -5.43 -12.59
N SER A 10 5.27 -5.69 -11.59
CA SER A 10 5.11 -6.77 -10.62
C SER A 10 4.45 -6.33 -9.32
N ARG A 11 4.16 -5.04 -9.14
CA ARG A 11 3.36 -4.59 -7.98
C ARG A 11 1.98 -5.21 -8.09
N PRO A 12 1.57 -6.02 -7.11
CA PRO A 12 0.24 -6.61 -7.09
C PRO A 12 -0.77 -5.52 -6.72
N ASP A 13 -1.22 -4.78 -7.74
CA ASP A 13 -2.36 -3.88 -7.64
C ASP A 13 -3.59 -4.62 -8.12
N GLY A 14 -4.39 -5.20 -7.25
CA GLY A 14 -5.59 -5.89 -7.66
C GLY A 14 -6.34 -6.55 -6.51
N ILE A 15 -7.48 -7.14 -6.81
CA ILE A 15 -8.26 -7.92 -5.86
C ILE A 15 -7.60 -9.28 -5.62
N GLY A 16 -7.78 -9.86 -4.41
CA GLY A 16 -7.37 -11.22 -4.13
C GLY A 16 -8.03 -12.22 -5.10
N VAL A 17 -7.27 -13.21 -5.53
CA VAL A 17 -7.71 -14.26 -6.46
C VAL A 17 -7.45 -15.65 -5.90
N LEU A 18 -8.30 -16.61 -6.23
CA LEU A 18 -8.14 -18.01 -5.84
C LEU A 18 -7.78 -18.84 -7.09
N GLU A 19 -6.47 -19.09 -7.28
CA GLU A 19 -5.92 -19.81 -8.44
C GLU A 19 -5.90 -21.31 -8.17
N VAL A 20 -6.42 -22.10 -9.09
CA VAL A 20 -6.48 -23.58 -8.97
C VAL A 20 -5.10 -24.19 -9.21
N GLU A 21 -4.61 -25.00 -8.28
CA GLU A 21 -3.40 -25.82 -8.44
C GLU A 21 -3.78 -27.25 -8.85
N ASN A 22 -3.53 -27.60 -10.10
CA ASN A 22 -3.82 -28.95 -10.62
C ASN A 22 -2.67 -29.96 -10.42
N GLY A 23 -1.82 -29.79 -9.42
CA GLY A 23 -0.69 -30.69 -9.14
C GLY A 23 0.47 -30.63 -10.14
N GLU A 24 0.26 -30.10 -11.31
CA GLU A 24 1.30 -29.82 -12.33
C GLU A 24 1.40 -28.30 -12.51
N LYS A 25 2.63 -27.79 -12.48
CA LYS A 25 2.84 -26.37 -12.84
C LYS A 25 2.27 -26.16 -14.26
N PRO A 26 1.40 -25.17 -14.49
CA PRO A 26 0.88 -24.92 -15.82
C PRO A 26 2.04 -24.79 -16.81
N GLY A 27 2.00 -25.60 -17.88
CA GLY A 27 3.00 -25.54 -18.95
C GLY A 27 2.99 -24.15 -19.60
N LYS A 28 4.13 -23.72 -20.18
CA LYS A 28 4.18 -22.46 -20.93
C LYS A 28 3.00 -22.39 -21.92
N GLY A 29 2.11 -21.42 -21.73
CA GLY A 29 0.97 -21.19 -22.60
C GLY A 29 -0.34 -21.85 -22.18
N GLN A 30 -0.41 -22.57 -21.06
CA GLN A 30 -1.68 -23.02 -20.52
C GLN A 30 -2.39 -21.90 -19.74
N PRO A 31 -3.69 -21.67 -19.96
CA PRO A 31 -4.44 -20.67 -19.22
C PRO A 31 -4.53 -21.07 -17.74
N ARG A 32 -4.32 -20.10 -16.85
CA ARG A 32 -4.55 -20.29 -15.42
C ARG A 32 -6.06 -20.35 -15.14
N LEU A 33 -6.45 -21.24 -14.26
CA LEU A 33 -7.83 -21.43 -13.86
C LEU A 33 -8.05 -20.79 -12.49
N PHE A 34 -9.10 -20.00 -12.34
CA PHE A 34 -9.46 -19.33 -11.10
C PHE A 34 -10.84 -19.76 -10.62
N VAL A 35 -10.99 -19.93 -9.31
CA VAL A 35 -12.30 -20.14 -8.69
C VAL A 35 -13.06 -18.82 -8.75
N PRO A 36 -14.32 -18.81 -9.26
CA PRO A 36 -15.09 -17.59 -9.38
C PRO A 36 -15.29 -16.88 -8.05
N LEU A 37 -15.02 -15.56 -8.02
CA LEU A 37 -15.30 -14.68 -6.91
C LEU A 37 -16.75 -14.20 -7.02
N LYS A 38 -17.56 -14.47 -5.98
CA LYS A 38 -19.00 -14.16 -5.95
C LYS A 38 -19.28 -12.84 -5.23
N ARG A 39 -18.55 -12.57 -4.15
CA ARG A 39 -18.77 -11.40 -3.30
C ARG A 39 -17.48 -10.92 -2.65
N THR A 40 -17.38 -9.62 -2.50
CA THR A 40 -16.36 -8.93 -1.69
C THR A 40 -17.04 -7.94 -0.75
N GLU A 41 -16.78 -8.05 0.54
CA GLU A 41 -17.26 -7.13 1.57
C GLU A 41 -16.06 -6.54 2.30
N LEU A 42 -15.99 -5.22 2.39
CA LEU A 42 -14.98 -4.51 3.16
C LEU A 42 -15.63 -3.80 4.34
N LYS A 43 -15.22 -4.13 5.54
CA LYS A 43 -15.62 -3.48 6.78
C LYS A 43 -14.41 -2.98 7.52
N GLY A 44 -14.59 -2.02 8.41
CA GLY A 44 -13.48 -1.58 9.25
C GLY A 44 -13.67 -0.22 9.87
N GLU A 45 -12.59 0.19 10.54
CA GLU A 45 -12.51 1.45 11.26
C GLU A 45 -11.32 2.24 10.75
N ILE A 46 -11.50 3.54 10.60
CA ILE A 46 -10.47 4.46 10.13
C ILE A 46 -10.32 5.59 11.14
N ALA A 47 -9.10 5.75 11.65
CA ALA A 47 -8.76 6.80 12.60
C ALA A 47 -7.50 7.54 12.11
N GLY A 48 -7.65 8.82 11.76
CA GLY A 48 -6.57 9.54 11.07
C GLY A 48 -6.15 8.82 9.78
N PRO A 49 -4.87 8.47 9.59
CA PRO A 49 -4.39 7.68 8.46
C PRO A 49 -4.50 6.17 8.68
N LEU A 50 -4.78 5.72 9.90
CA LEU A 50 -4.79 4.29 10.23
C LEU A 50 -6.13 3.67 9.83
N ALA A 51 -6.09 2.68 8.94
CA ALA A 51 -7.22 1.88 8.52
C ALA A 51 -7.08 0.45 9.04
N SER A 52 -7.97 0.03 9.94
CA SER A 52 -8.12 -1.35 10.41
C SER A 52 -9.24 -2.00 9.60
N LEU A 53 -8.88 -2.89 8.69
CA LEU A 53 -9.77 -3.39 7.66
C LEU A 53 -10.02 -4.89 7.80
N HIS A 54 -11.24 -5.29 7.50
CA HIS A 54 -11.71 -6.66 7.49
C HIS A 54 -12.34 -6.95 6.13
N LEU A 55 -11.62 -7.69 5.29
CA LEU A 55 -12.02 -8.06 3.95
C LEU A 55 -12.56 -9.47 3.94
N THR A 56 -13.82 -9.62 3.53
CA THR A 56 -14.45 -10.92 3.30
C THR A 56 -14.60 -11.16 1.81
N GLN A 57 -14.09 -12.28 1.31
CA GLN A 57 -14.25 -12.71 -0.07
C GLN A 57 -14.88 -14.09 -0.12
N ILE A 58 -15.93 -14.24 -0.95
CA ILE A 58 -16.67 -15.50 -1.12
C ILE A 58 -16.41 -16.01 -2.52
N TYR A 59 -15.83 -17.20 -2.61
CA TYR A 59 -15.55 -17.92 -3.85
C TYR A 59 -16.41 -19.16 -3.94
N GLY A 60 -16.61 -19.66 -5.15
CA GLY A 60 -17.30 -20.94 -5.35
C GLY A 60 -17.51 -21.24 -6.81
N TYR A 61 -17.67 -22.50 -7.14
CA TYR A 61 -17.96 -23.00 -8.46
C TYR A 61 -19.04 -24.08 -8.38
N SER A 62 -19.77 -24.28 -9.47
CA SER A 62 -20.80 -25.32 -9.54
C SER A 62 -20.22 -26.63 -10.07
N LYS A 63 -20.91 -27.73 -9.74
CA LYS A 63 -20.64 -29.06 -10.30
C LYS A 63 -20.72 -29.10 -11.83
N GLU A 64 -21.56 -28.25 -12.42
CA GLU A 64 -21.67 -28.11 -13.88
C GLU A 64 -20.41 -27.48 -14.49
N GLN A 65 -19.74 -26.60 -13.75
CA GLN A 65 -18.47 -25.97 -14.17
C GLN A 65 -17.30 -26.94 -14.02
N MET A 66 -17.27 -27.68 -12.90
CA MET A 66 -16.21 -28.66 -12.61
C MET A 66 -16.68 -29.68 -11.56
N ASP A 67 -16.66 -30.97 -11.91
CA ASP A 67 -17.07 -32.08 -11.01
C ASP A 67 -15.84 -32.71 -10.32
N LYS A 68 -14.99 -31.86 -9.68
CA LYS A 68 -13.79 -32.31 -8.94
C LYS A 68 -13.57 -31.45 -7.71
N VAL A 69 -13.02 -32.05 -6.68
CA VAL A 69 -12.47 -31.33 -5.51
C VAL A 69 -11.21 -30.60 -5.95
N LEU A 70 -11.10 -29.33 -5.61
CA LEU A 70 -10.00 -28.48 -5.99
C LEU A 70 -9.03 -28.20 -4.83
N GLU A 71 -7.78 -28.03 -5.22
CA GLU A 71 -6.77 -27.35 -4.43
C GLU A 71 -6.45 -26.01 -5.10
N ALA A 72 -6.35 -24.94 -4.34
CA ALA A 72 -6.15 -23.63 -4.88
C ALA A 72 -5.22 -22.77 -4.02
N VAL A 73 -4.60 -21.76 -4.62
CA VAL A 73 -3.80 -20.75 -3.93
C VAL A 73 -4.54 -19.43 -3.98
N TYR A 74 -4.92 -18.94 -2.83
CA TYR A 74 -5.38 -17.58 -2.65
C TYR A 74 -4.16 -16.65 -2.64
N ARG A 75 -4.17 -15.66 -3.51
CA ARG A 75 -3.14 -14.61 -3.58
C ARG A 75 -3.80 -13.28 -3.28
N PHE A 76 -3.38 -12.66 -2.20
CA PHE A 76 -3.88 -11.37 -1.78
C PHE A 76 -2.76 -10.32 -1.89
N PRO A 77 -2.89 -9.36 -2.80
CA PRO A 77 -1.97 -8.26 -2.89
C PRO A 77 -2.15 -7.34 -1.69
N LEU A 78 -1.08 -7.13 -0.95
CA LEU A 78 -1.04 -6.19 0.16
C LEU A 78 -0.40 -4.89 -0.32
N PRO A 79 -0.94 -3.73 0.04
CA PRO A 79 -0.16 -2.50 0.00
C PRO A 79 1.15 -2.70 0.78
N GLY A 80 2.28 -2.13 0.30
CA GLY A 80 3.60 -2.44 0.84
C GLY A 80 3.80 -2.11 2.33
N ASP A 81 2.94 -1.28 2.89
CA ASP A 81 2.88 -0.87 4.30
C ASP A 81 1.77 -1.55 5.12
N ALA A 82 0.99 -2.45 4.50
CA ALA A 82 -0.07 -3.18 5.20
C ALA A 82 0.48 -4.38 5.98
N ALA A 83 -0.10 -4.61 7.16
CA ALA A 83 0.17 -5.75 8.00
C ALA A 83 -1.09 -6.62 8.15
N VAL A 84 -1.01 -7.90 7.76
CA VAL A 84 -2.09 -8.88 8.01
C VAL A 84 -2.08 -9.24 9.49
N THR A 85 -3.22 -9.09 10.13
CA THR A 85 -3.41 -9.40 11.56
C THR A 85 -4.20 -10.67 11.79
N GLY A 86 -4.87 -11.21 10.77
CA GLY A 86 -5.60 -12.46 10.86
C GLY A 86 -6.12 -12.93 9.51
N VAL A 87 -6.20 -14.25 9.35
CA VAL A 87 -6.85 -14.88 8.19
C VAL A 87 -7.68 -16.05 8.66
N THR A 88 -8.93 -16.11 8.21
CA THR A 88 -9.84 -17.22 8.47
C THR A 88 -10.39 -17.74 7.15
N VAL A 89 -10.43 -19.04 6.98
CA VAL A 89 -11.04 -19.69 5.82
C VAL A 89 -12.16 -20.59 6.29
N THR A 90 -13.35 -20.41 5.73
CA THR A 90 -14.53 -21.21 6.06
C THR A 90 -15.01 -21.98 4.84
N PHE A 91 -15.25 -23.28 5.02
CA PHE A 91 -15.82 -24.21 4.05
C PHE A 91 -17.06 -24.83 4.67
N GLY A 92 -18.24 -24.34 4.29
CA GLY A 92 -19.46 -24.82 4.92
C GLY A 92 -19.41 -24.68 6.45
N ASP A 93 -19.38 -25.79 7.16
CA ASP A 93 -19.35 -25.84 8.64
C ASP A 93 -17.93 -25.88 9.24
N VAL A 94 -16.89 -25.92 8.41
CA VAL A 94 -15.49 -25.96 8.88
C VAL A 94 -14.88 -24.59 8.81
N GLU A 95 -14.34 -24.11 9.94
CA GLU A 95 -13.59 -22.86 10.06
C GLU A 95 -12.13 -23.16 10.40
N ILE A 96 -11.22 -22.60 9.61
CA ILE A 96 -9.77 -22.73 9.79
C ILE A 96 -9.21 -21.34 10.04
N LYS A 97 -8.64 -21.10 11.21
CA LYS A 97 -7.91 -19.88 11.54
C LYS A 97 -6.43 -20.08 11.28
N ALA A 98 -5.81 -19.14 10.57
CA ALA A 98 -4.37 -19.17 10.38
C ALA A 98 -3.67 -18.84 11.70
N GLU A 99 -2.72 -19.69 12.09
CA GLU A 99 -1.81 -19.47 13.20
C GLU A 99 -0.42 -19.11 12.64
N LEU A 100 0.30 -18.24 13.36
CA LEU A 100 1.69 -17.95 13.02
C LEU A 100 2.56 -19.09 13.53
N LYS A 101 3.20 -19.83 12.59
CA LYS A 101 4.14 -20.92 12.88
C LYS A 101 5.43 -20.72 12.09
N GLU A 102 6.48 -21.44 12.47
CA GLU A 102 7.65 -21.58 11.62
C GLU A 102 7.26 -22.25 10.29
N ARG A 103 7.90 -21.81 9.21
CA ARG A 103 7.48 -22.19 7.85
C ARG A 103 7.51 -23.70 7.61
N GLU A 104 8.56 -24.37 8.07
CA GLU A 104 8.73 -25.82 7.89
C GLU A 104 7.64 -26.61 8.62
N GLU A 105 7.36 -26.27 9.89
CA GLU A 105 6.29 -26.90 10.68
C GLU A 105 4.90 -26.68 10.03
N ALA A 106 4.64 -25.46 9.55
CA ALA A 106 3.37 -25.15 8.91
C ALA A 106 3.18 -25.91 7.57
N GLU A 107 4.24 -26.10 6.80
CA GLU A 107 4.22 -26.87 5.54
C GLU A 107 4.00 -28.37 5.82
N GLU A 108 4.62 -28.93 6.87
CA GLU A 108 4.43 -30.34 7.28
C GLU A 108 2.99 -30.60 7.73
N ASP A 109 2.43 -29.74 8.60
CA ASP A 109 1.05 -29.85 9.10
C ASP A 109 0.04 -29.80 7.94
N TYR A 110 0.26 -28.90 6.96
CA TYR A 110 -0.59 -28.77 5.78
C TYR A 110 -0.57 -30.04 4.91
N GLU A 111 0.63 -30.53 4.58
CA GLU A 111 0.78 -31.74 3.75
C GLU A 111 0.21 -32.99 4.43
N GLN A 112 0.29 -33.08 5.77
CA GLN A 112 -0.30 -34.17 6.52
C GLN A 112 -1.83 -34.11 6.48
N ALA A 113 -2.42 -32.95 6.75
CA ALA A 113 -3.87 -32.75 6.69
C ALA A 113 -4.44 -33.08 5.29
N LYS A 114 -3.71 -32.70 4.23
CA LYS A 114 -4.04 -33.01 2.85
C LYS A 114 -4.02 -34.52 2.55
N LYS A 115 -2.98 -35.24 3.01
CA LYS A 115 -2.89 -36.71 2.86
C LYS A 115 -4.03 -37.43 3.55
N GLU A 116 -4.52 -36.92 4.66
CA GLU A 116 -5.64 -37.44 5.39
C GLU A 116 -7.01 -37.06 4.80
N GLY A 117 -7.02 -36.31 3.68
CA GLY A 117 -8.23 -35.84 3.00
C GLY A 117 -9.01 -34.79 3.77
N ARG A 118 -8.38 -34.16 4.77
CA ARG A 118 -8.96 -33.06 5.54
C ARG A 118 -8.86 -31.74 4.75
N GLN A 119 -9.84 -30.87 4.92
CA GLN A 119 -9.73 -29.48 4.48
C GLN A 119 -8.63 -28.79 5.28
N ALA A 120 -7.73 -28.10 4.59
CA ALA A 120 -6.60 -27.44 5.18
C ALA A 120 -6.28 -26.11 4.49
N ALA A 121 -5.65 -25.19 5.20
CA ALA A 121 -5.17 -23.94 4.69
C ALA A 121 -3.77 -23.64 5.27
N LEU A 122 -2.86 -23.17 4.41
CA LEU A 122 -1.51 -22.75 4.77
C LEU A 122 -1.27 -21.34 4.26
N ALA A 123 -1.01 -20.41 5.17
CA ALA A 123 -0.72 -19.03 4.86
C ALA A 123 0.79 -18.77 4.87
N THR A 124 1.31 -18.16 3.82
CA THR A 124 2.71 -17.77 3.71
C THR A 124 2.87 -16.39 3.08
N ARG A 125 3.97 -15.71 3.36
CA ARG A 125 4.34 -14.46 2.69
C ARG A 125 5.41 -14.77 1.65
N GLU A 126 5.03 -14.85 0.38
CA GLU A 126 5.97 -15.14 -0.72
C GLU A 126 6.86 -13.95 -1.06
N SER A 127 6.33 -12.73 -0.89
CA SER A 127 7.06 -11.48 -1.10
C SER A 127 6.55 -10.40 -0.14
N PRO A 128 7.24 -9.27 0.03
CA PRO A 128 6.75 -8.16 0.85
C PRO A 128 5.33 -7.71 0.52
N ASP A 129 4.92 -7.86 -0.74
CA ASP A 129 3.69 -7.30 -1.29
C ASP A 129 2.62 -8.36 -1.61
N VAL A 130 2.86 -9.66 -1.35
CA VAL A 130 1.90 -10.72 -1.66
C VAL A 130 1.78 -11.70 -0.50
N PHE A 131 0.59 -11.79 0.04
CA PHE A 131 0.18 -12.83 0.97
C PHE A 131 -0.43 -13.98 0.18
N THR A 132 0.02 -15.20 0.43
CA THR A 132 -0.48 -16.41 -0.21
C THR A 132 -1.06 -17.36 0.82
N LEU A 133 -2.19 -17.95 0.47
CA LEU A 133 -2.88 -18.95 1.29
C LEU A 133 -3.23 -20.15 0.41
N ARG A 134 -2.64 -21.32 0.69
CA ARG A 134 -3.04 -22.58 0.06
C ARG A 134 -4.27 -23.14 0.72
N VAL A 135 -5.24 -23.53 -0.10
CA VAL A 135 -6.53 -24.05 0.34
C VAL A 135 -6.78 -25.36 -0.38
N SER A 136 -7.00 -26.45 0.36
CA SER A 136 -7.29 -27.77 -0.21
C SER A 136 -8.68 -28.26 0.21
N GLY A 137 -9.28 -29.14 -0.60
CA GLY A 137 -10.57 -29.76 -0.29
C GLY A 137 -11.79 -28.91 -0.69
N ILE A 138 -11.62 -27.99 -1.63
CA ILE A 138 -12.74 -27.16 -2.15
C ILE A 138 -13.68 -28.05 -2.95
N GLN A 139 -14.93 -28.18 -2.48
CA GLN A 139 -15.97 -28.97 -3.12
C GLN A 139 -16.76 -28.16 -4.13
N PRO A 140 -17.26 -28.76 -5.22
CA PRO A 140 -18.26 -28.12 -6.07
C PRO A 140 -19.54 -27.82 -5.27
N ASP A 141 -20.26 -26.78 -5.66
CA ASP A 141 -21.48 -26.28 -5.02
C ASP A 141 -21.31 -25.86 -3.54
N GLN A 142 -20.07 -25.68 -3.10
CA GLN A 142 -19.72 -25.19 -1.77
C GLN A 142 -18.99 -23.85 -1.87
N ASP A 143 -19.41 -22.87 -1.06
CA ASP A 143 -18.74 -21.61 -0.98
C ASP A 143 -17.49 -21.70 -0.08
N VAL A 144 -16.42 -21.05 -0.51
CA VAL A 144 -15.21 -20.81 0.24
C VAL A 144 -15.20 -19.34 0.65
N ARG A 145 -15.26 -19.09 1.96
CA ARG A 145 -15.19 -17.76 2.56
C ARG A 145 -13.78 -17.53 3.08
N VAL A 146 -13.11 -16.51 2.56
CA VAL A 146 -11.81 -16.05 3.03
C VAL A 146 -11.99 -14.70 3.70
N GLU A 147 -11.64 -14.61 4.97
CA GLU A 147 -11.68 -13.41 5.77
C GLU A 147 -10.26 -12.99 6.12
N THR A 148 -9.86 -11.79 5.69
CA THR A 148 -8.54 -11.24 5.93
C THR A 148 -8.66 -9.95 6.72
N SER A 149 -8.07 -9.94 7.93
CA SER A 149 -7.93 -8.74 8.74
C SER A 149 -6.53 -8.16 8.52
N TYR A 150 -6.46 -6.86 8.28
CA TYR A 150 -5.19 -6.18 8.07
C TYR A 150 -5.27 -4.71 8.48
N VAL A 151 -4.12 -4.16 8.82
CA VAL A 151 -3.94 -2.74 9.14
C VAL A 151 -3.12 -2.10 8.03
N HIS A 152 -3.55 -0.91 7.61
CA HIS A 152 -2.93 -0.18 6.52
C HIS A 152 -2.87 1.32 6.84
N LEU A 153 -1.78 1.98 6.47
CA LEU A 153 -1.68 3.43 6.55
C LEU A 153 -2.18 4.05 5.24
N ALA A 154 -3.18 4.89 5.33
CA ALA A 154 -3.69 5.65 4.20
C ALA A 154 -2.61 6.62 3.69
N ARG A 155 -2.64 6.88 2.39
CA ARG A 155 -1.71 7.81 1.75
C ARG A 155 -2.12 9.25 2.06
N ALA A 156 -1.15 10.09 2.43
CA ALA A 156 -1.38 11.53 2.52
C ALA A 156 -1.67 12.10 1.12
N GLU A 157 -2.74 12.89 1.00
CA GLU A 157 -3.19 13.52 -0.24
C GLU A 157 -3.77 14.90 0.05
N GLY A 158 -3.05 15.96 -0.36
CA GLY A 158 -3.40 17.33 -0.02
C GLY A 158 -3.45 17.55 1.49
N GLU A 159 -4.60 18.06 1.99
CA GLU A 159 -4.85 18.28 3.42
C GLU A 159 -5.51 17.07 4.11
N GLY A 160 -5.51 15.90 3.48
CA GLY A 160 -6.23 14.73 3.96
C GLY A 160 -5.50 13.43 3.65
N TRP A 161 -6.30 12.38 3.58
CA TRP A 161 -5.84 11.01 3.38
C TRP A 161 -6.64 10.36 2.28
N SER A 162 -6.01 9.41 1.59
CA SER A 162 -6.63 8.61 0.54
C SER A 162 -6.35 7.12 0.76
N LEU A 163 -7.39 6.31 0.57
CA LEU A 163 -7.33 4.85 0.61
C LEU A 163 -7.89 4.30 -0.70
N ARG A 164 -7.07 3.53 -1.41
CA ARG A 164 -7.50 2.81 -2.61
C ARG A 164 -7.79 1.35 -2.26
N VAL A 165 -9.00 0.93 -2.53
CA VAL A 165 -9.46 -0.46 -2.43
C VAL A 165 -9.48 -1.04 -3.83
N PRO A 166 -8.55 -1.94 -4.17
CA PRO A 166 -8.52 -2.55 -5.49
C PRO A 166 -9.68 -3.54 -5.64
N LEU A 167 -10.46 -3.39 -6.70
CA LEU A 167 -11.64 -4.24 -6.98
C LEU A 167 -11.54 -4.95 -8.32
N THR A 168 -10.64 -4.50 -9.19
CA THR A 168 -10.47 -5.10 -10.51
C THR A 168 -9.36 -6.15 -10.49
N THR A 169 -9.64 -7.31 -11.11
CA THR A 169 -8.59 -8.27 -11.43
C THR A 169 -7.77 -7.71 -12.59
N SER A 170 -6.66 -7.08 -12.27
CA SER A 170 -5.74 -6.64 -13.31
C SER A 170 -4.99 -7.86 -13.88
N PRO A 171 -4.84 -7.99 -15.22
CA PRO A 171 -4.00 -9.02 -15.83
C PRO A 171 -2.50 -8.88 -15.50
N ARG A 172 -2.12 -7.97 -14.61
CA ARG A 172 -0.76 -7.74 -14.13
C ARG A 172 -0.14 -8.92 -13.36
N TYR A 173 -0.93 -9.95 -13.04
CA TYR A 173 -0.43 -11.21 -12.46
C TYR A 173 0.20 -12.17 -13.49
N VAL A 174 0.12 -11.85 -14.78
CA VAL A 174 0.85 -12.61 -15.80
C VAL A 174 2.29 -12.09 -15.79
N ARG A 175 3.23 -12.90 -15.31
CA ARG A 175 4.65 -12.60 -15.44
C ARG A 175 4.98 -12.34 -16.89
N SER A 176 5.88 -11.41 -17.16
CA SER A 176 6.29 -11.06 -18.53
C SER A 176 6.92 -12.21 -19.30
N ASP A 177 7.45 -13.22 -18.59
CA ASP A 177 7.97 -14.49 -19.14
C ASP A 177 6.87 -15.52 -19.44
N GLU A 178 5.64 -15.31 -18.96
CA GLU A 178 4.46 -16.13 -19.20
C GLU A 178 3.53 -15.54 -20.27
N ALA A 179 3.75 -14.30 -20.69
CA ALA A 179 2.97 -13.64 -21.72
C ALA A 179 3.27 -14.24 -23.11
N THR A 180 2.30 -14.97 -23.66
CA THR A 180 2.44 -15.65 -24.95
C THR A 180 2.29 -14.72 -26.16
N THR A 181 1.83 -13.48 -25.98
CA THR A 181 1.71 -12.46 -27.03
C THR A 181 1.90 -11.04 -26.47
N PRO A 182 2.46 -10.10 -27.27
CA PRO A 182 2.56 -8.68 -26.88
C PRO A 182 1.21 -8.01 -26.56
N GLN A 183 0.12 -8.60 -27.05
CA GLN A 183 -1.26 -8.11 -26.82
C GLN A 183 -1.86 -8.57 -25.47
N ALA A 184 -1.23 -9.52 -24.78
CA ALA A 184 -1.64 -9.94 -23.44
C ALA A 184 -1.26 -8.91 -22.36
N HIS A 185 -0.41 -7.94 -22.69
CA HIS A 185 -0.08 -6.83 -21.80
C HIS A 185 -1.20 -5.78 -21.84
N GLY A 186 -2.01 -5.75 -20.80
CA GLY A 186 -2.89 -4.61 -20.54
C GLY A 186 -4.26 -4.63 -21.21
N GLN A 187 -4.72 -5.73 -21.78
CA GLN A 187 -6.14 -5.85 -22.09
C GLN A 187 -6.91 -6.11 -20.78
N PRO A 188 -7.87 -5.23 -20.41
CA PRO A 188 -8.79 -5.59 -19.35
C PRO A 188 -9.47 -6.89 -19.80
N LEU A 189 -9.63 -7.85 -18.88
CA LEU A 189 -10.58 -8.94 -19.07
C LEU A 189 -11.90 -8.27 -19.40
N LEU A 190 -12.31 -8.32 -20.66
CA LEU A 190 -13.61 -7.87 -21.10
C LEU A 190 -14.63 -8.79 -20.42
N VAL A 191 -15.06 -8.39 -19.23
CA VAL A 191 -16.19 -8.98 -18.55
C VAL A 191 -17.43 -8.48 -19.27
N LEU A 192 -17.71 -9.07 -20.42
CA LEU A 192 -18.88 -8.76 -21.27
C LEU A 192 -20.22 -9.20 -20.65
N ARG A 193 -20.18 -9.89 -19.51
CA ARG A 193 -21.35 -10.29 -18.73
C ARG A 193 -21.10 -9.99 -17.26
N ASP A 194 -22.17 -9.64 -16.54
CA ASP A 194 -22.15 -9.55 -15.07
C ASP A 194 -21.56 -10.85 -14.50
N PRO A 195 -20.39 -10.84 -13.88
CA PRO A 195 -19.72 -12.03 -13.33
C PRO A 195 -20.46 -12.60 -12.12
N GLY A 196 -21.55 -11.98 -11.68
CA GLY A 196 -22.21 -12.25 -10.42
C GLY A 196 -21.46 -11.71 -9.20
N HIS A 197 -20.26 -11.14 -9.38
CA HIS A 197 -19.48 -10.55 -8.31
C HIS A 197 -20.10 -9.23 -7.86
N ARG A 198 -20.24 -9.06 -6.54
CA ARG A 198 -20.73 -7.83 -5.90
C ARG A 198 -19.72 -7.36 -4.86
N PHE A 199 -19.59 -6.05 -4.79
CA PHE A 199 -18.78 -5.36 -3.78
C PHE A 199 -19.67 -4.53 -2.87
N SER A 200 -19.42 -4.62 -1.56
CA SER A 200 -20.03 -3.76 -0.54
C SER A 200 -18.98 -3.21 0.40
N LEU A 201 -19.28 -2.04 0.97
CA LEU A 201 -18.42 -1.28 1.85
C LEU A 201 -19.22 -0.82 3.07
N ASP A 202 -18.65 -0.96 4.27
CA ASP A 202 -19.19 -0.42 5.52
C ASP A 202 -18.03 -0.04 6.45
N LEU A 203 -17.68 1.25 6.46
CA LEU A 203 -16.54 1.79 7.20
C LEU A 203 -16.97 2.87 8.18
N ASN A 204 -16.39 2.85 9.37
CA ASN A 204 -16.51 3.90 10.36
C ASN A 204 -15.26 4.80 10.34
N PHE A 205 -15.46 6.11 10.32
CA PHE A 205 -14.40 7.11 10.31
C PHE A 205 -14.45 7.93 11.60
N ALA A 206 -13.50 7.67 12.48
CA ALA A 206 -13.35 8.42 13.73
C ALA A 206 -12.75 9.81 13.46
N GLY A 207 -13.43 10.87 13.89
CA GLY A 207 -12.94 12.26 13.82
C GLY A 207 -12.84 12.84 12.40
N ALA A 208 -13.43 12.22 11.39
CA ALA A 208 -13.43 12.76 10.03
C ALA A 208 -14.39 13.94 9.89
N ALA A 209 -13.92 15.02 9.26
CA ALA A 209 -14.73 16.18 8.91
C ALA A 209 -15.60 15.90 7.69
N ALA A 210 -15.00 15.30 6.66
CA ALA A 210 -15.67 14.91 5.42
C ALA A 210 -15.06 13.62 4.88
N VAL A 211 -15.91 12.81 4.22
CA VAL A 211 -15.48 11.62 3.47
C VAL A 211 -16.12 11.68 2.09
N SER A 212 -15.36 11.40 1.06
CA SER A 212 -15.80 11.42 -0.34
C SER A 212 -15.14 10.31 -1.16
N SER A 213 -15.67 10.07 -2.35
CA SER A 213 -15.06 9.20 -3.34
C SER A 213 -15.30 9.76 -4.74
N GLU A 214 -14.26 9.79 -5.56
CA GLU A 214 -14.38 10.18 -6.98
C GLU A 214 -14.87 9.02 -7.86
N THR A 215 -14.77 7.79 -7.35
CA THR A 215 -15.05 6.58 -8.12
C THR A 215 -16.42 5.96 -7.82
N HIS A 216 -16.96 6.17 -6.63
CA HIS A 216 -18.21 5.57 -6.16
C HIS A 216 -19.10 6.56 -5.42
N GLU A 217 -20.39 6.44 -5.58
CA GLU A 217 -21.35 7.21 -4.78
C GLU A 217 -21.44 6.64 -3.37
N LEU A 218 -21.21 7.49 -2.38
CA LEU A 218 -21.23 7.13 -0.97
C LEU A 218 -22.49 7.62 -0.28
N LYS A 219 -23.00 6.80 0.63
CA LYS A 219 -23.92 7.19 1.68
C LYS A 219 -23.11 7.41 2.96
N VAL A 220 -23.14 8.62 3.49
CA VAL A 220 -22.42 9.01 4.70
C VAL A 220 -23.45 9.40 5.77
N ASP A 221 -23.53 8.60 6.82
CA ASP A 221 -24.37 8.86 7.98
C ASP A 221 -23.47 9.30 9.15
N GLU A 222 -23.95 10.22 10.00
CA GLU A 222 -23.26 10.60 11.23
C GLU A 222 -23.92 9.88 12.41
N VAL A 223 -23.14 9.05 13.12
CA VAL A 223 -23.58 8.27 14.26
C VAL A 223 -22.63 8.53 15.41
N ASP A 224 -23.11 9.03 16.53
CA ASP A 224 -22.32 9.31 17.74
C ASP A 224 -21.06 10.18 17.50
N GLY A 225 -21.14 11.09 16.52
CA GLY A 225 -20.03 11.99 16.15
C GLY A 225 -18.98 11.37 15.21
N GLU A 226 -19.17 10.13 14.80
CA GLU A 226 -18.38 9.43 13.79
C GLU A 226 -19.14 9.35 12.47
N LYS A 227 -18.40 9.17 11.37
CA LYS A 227 -19.03 9.01 10.04
C LYS A 227 -19.02 7.55 9.64
N ARG A 228 -20.22 6.99 9.48
CA ARG A 228 -20.41 5.69 8.86
C ARG A 228 -20.59 5.85 7.36
N VAL A 229 -19.78 5.16 6.60
CA VAL A 229 -19.68 5.28 5.14
C VAL A 229 -20.03 3.95 4.49
N GLN A 230 -20.99 3.99 3.60
CA GLN A 230 -21.46 2.84 2.82
C GLN A 230 -21.60 3.26 1.35
N LEU A 231 -21.68 2.28 0.44
CA LEU A 231 -22.06 2.58 -0.94
C LEU A 231 -23.54 2.97 -1.01
N SER A 232 -23.89 4.03 -1.78
CA SER A 232 -25.28 4.52 -1.89
C SER A 232 -26.26 3.46 -2.39
N GLN A 233 -25.80 2.55 -3.25
CA GLN A 233 -26.58 1.44 -3.79
C GLN A 233 -26.52 0.16 -2.94
N GLY A 234 -25.80 0.19 -1.83
CA GLY A 234 -25.51 -0.97 -0.97
C GLY A 234 -24.47 -1.91 -1.58
N GLU A 235 -24.68 -2.40 -2.79
CA GLU A 235 -23.75 -3.26 -3.53
C GLU A 235 -23.57 -2.76 -4.96
N VAL A 236 -22.36 -2.88 -5.49
CA VAL A 236 -22.02 -2.49 -6.87
C VAL A 236 -21.26 -3.58 -7.59
N LEU A 237 -21.26 -3.52 -8.93
CA LEU A 237 -20.32 -4.27 -9.73
C LEU A 237 -18.92 -3.70 -9.55
N PRO A 238 -17.90 -4.52 -9.28
CA PRO A 238 -16.53 -4.06 -9.10
C PRO A 238 -15.85 -3.83 -10.46
N ASP A 239 -16.30 -2.85 -11.22
CA ASP A 239 -15.76 -2.50 -12.54
C ASP A 239 -14.56 -1.55 -12.48
N ARG A 240 -14.33 -0.95 -11.31
CA ARG A 240 -13.23 -0.03 -11.01
C ARG A 240 -12.86 -0.07 -9.53
N ASP A 241 -11.65 0.39 -9.22
CA ASP A 241 -11.19 0.49 -7.83
C ASP A 241 -11.99 1.54 -7.07
N CYS A 242 -12.25 1.26 -5.79
CA CYS A 242 -12.88 2.24 -4.90
C CYS A 242 -11.80 3.10 -4.24
N VAL A 243 -11.84 4.41 -4.51
CA VAL A 243 -10.92 5.38 -3.91
C VAL A 243 -11.70 6.24 -2.93
N LEU A 244 -11.31 6.20 -1.68
CA LEU A 244 -11.88 7.00 -0.59
C LEU A 244 -10.90 8.12 -0.23
N SER A 245 -11.41 9.33 -0.04
CA SER A 245 -10.64 10.48 0.42
C SER A 245 -11.34 11.11 1.62
N TRP A 246 -10.58 11.48 2.65
CA TRP A 246 -11.15 12.11 3.83
C TRP A 246 -10.20 13.12 4.46
N ARG A 247 -10.78 14.05 5.25
CA ARG A 247 -10.03 15.00 6.04
C ARG A 247 -10.40 14.82 7.50
N VAL A 248 -9.41 14.99 8.39
CA VAL A 248 -9.65 15.04 9.83
C VAL A 248 -10.15 16.43 10.20
N ARG A 249 -11.05 16.51 11.17
CA ARG A 249 -11.53 17.80 11.67
C ARG A 249 -10.36 18.56 12.30
N GLN A 250 -10.03 19.70 11.73
CA GLN A 250 -9.02 20.63 12.27
C GLN A 250 -9.70 21.92 12.73
N GLU A 251 -9.28 22.45 13.87
CA GLU A 251 -9.58 23.83 14.24
C GLU A 251 -8.61 24.75 13.50
N GLU A 252 -9.12 25.73 12.76
CA GLU A 252 -8.35 26.58 11.84
C GLU A 252 -7.14 27.30 12.45
N GLN A 253 -7.09 27.47 13.77
CA GLN A 253 -6.06 28.27 14.45
C GLN A 253 -5.24 27.49 15.48
N ARG A 254 -5.42 26.17 15.59
CA ARG A 254 -4.72 25.35 16.58
C ARG A 254 -4.12 24.10 15.96
N ALA A 255 -2.90 23.78 16.40
CA ALA A 255 -2.35 22.47 16.14
C ALA A 255 -3.20 21.40 16.85
N ALA A 256 -3.52 20.32 16.15
CA ALA A 256 -4.26 19.20 16.71
C ALA A 256 -3.30 18.04 17.01
N LEU A 257 -3.52 17.40 18.15
CA LEU A 257 -2.88 16.14 18.50
C LEU A 257 -3.96 15.08 18.63
N GLN A 258 -3.88 14.04 17.82
CA GLN A 258 -4.69 12.84 17.95
C GLN A 258 -3.81 11.69 18.41
N VAL A 259 -4.20 10.98 19.46
CA VAL A 259 -3.51 9.79 19.94
C VAL A 259 -4.45 8.60 19.82
N ILE A 260 -4.02 7.57 19.09
CA ILE A 260 -4.72 6.31 18.93
C ILE A 260 -3.97 5.29 19.78
N LEU A 261 -4.67 4.62 20.67
CA LEU A 261 -4.12 3.63 21.59
C LEU A 261 -4.53 2.23 21.14
N HIS A 262 -3.62 1.29 21.25
CA HIS A 262 -3.87 -0.14 21.07
C HIS A 262 -3.34 -0.90 22.28
N ASP A 263 -4.26 -1.52 23.01
CA ASP A 263 -3.95 -2.42 24.12
C ASP A 263 -3.77 -3.83 23.54
N ASP A 264 -2.57 -4.40 23.71
CA ASP A 264 -2.28 -5.75 23.25
C ASP A 264 -2.62 -6.75 24.36
N PRO A 265 -3.71 -7.52 24.21
CA PRO A 265 -4.15 -8.47 25.24
C PRO A 265 -3.16 -9.63 25.47
N SER A 266 -2.17 -9.80 24.60
CA SER A 266 -1.14 -10.83 24.71
C SER A 266 0.12 -10.37 25.46
N SER A 267 0.21 -9.08 25.78
CA SER A 267 1.37 -8.46 26.43
C SER A 267 0.97 -7.42 27.47
N GLU A 268 1.94 -6.90 28.25
CA GLU A 268 1.74 -5.74 29.15
C GLU A 268 1.95 -4.40 28.46
N TRP A 269 2.10 -4.38 27.13
CA TRP A 269 2.41 -3.17 26.37
C TRP A 269 1.16 -2.53 25.78
N VAL A 270 1.09 -1.21 25.89
CA VAL A 270 0.13 -0.37 25.15
C VAL A 270 0.89 0.35 24.05
N TYR A 271 0.50 0.12 22.82
CA TYR A 271 1.05 0.82 21.66
C TYR A 271 0.27 2.09 21.41
N PHE A 272 0.92 3.11 20.88
CA PHE A 272 0.22 4.34 20.49
C PHE A 272 0.71 4.87 19.15
N LEU A 273 -0.20 5.51 18.44
CA LEU A 273 0.09 6.33 17.26
C LEU A 273 -0.30 7.77 17.58
N ALA A 274 0.67 8.68 17.58
CA ALA A 274 0.44 10.10 17.77
C ALA A 274 0.49 10.83 16.43
N LEU A 275 -0.59 11.52 16.09
CA LEU A 275 -0.72 12.33 14.88
C LEU A 275 -0.73 13.79 15.28
N VAL A 276 0.24 14.54 14.78
CA VAL A 276 0.34 15.99 15.00
C VAL A 276 -0.03 16.68 13.70
N ALA A 277 -1.12 17.42 13.69
CA ALA A 277 -1.49 18.28 12.58
C ALA A 277 -1.16 19.73 12.95
N PRO A 278 -0.29 20.43 12.23
CA PRO A 278 -0.05 21.84 12.43
C PRO A 278 -1.33 22.65 12.16
N ALA A 279 -1.43 23.85 12.72
CA ALA A 279 -2.55 24.73 12.43
C ALA A 279 -2.65 25.02 10.92
N ALA A 280 -3.86 25.04 10.37
CA ALA A 280 -4.10 25.22 8.94
C ALA A 280 -3.66 26.60 8.42
N SER A 281 -3.61 27.62 9.29
CA SER A 281 -3.09 28.94 8.95
C SER A 281 -2.02 29.36 9.96
N GLN A 282 -0.85 29.68 9.46
CA GLN A 282 0.13 30.47 10.25
C GLN A 282 -0.19 31.96 10.01
N PRO A 283 -0.13 32.81 11.04
CA PRO A 283 -0.22 34.25 10.84
C PRO A 283 0.82 34.72 9.82
N GLU A 284 0.43 35.51 8.86
CA GLU A 284 1.37 36.15 7.91
C GLU A 284 2.49 36.85 8.70
N GLY A 285 3.74 36.52 8.41
CA GLY A 285 4.90 37.10 9.06
C GLY A 285 5.39 36.38 10.34
N SER A 286 4.82 35.26 10.75
CA SER A 286 5.27 34.48 11.91
C SER A 286 6.35 33.44 11.57
N GLY A 287 6.96 33.48 10.38
CA GLY A 287 8.05 32.60 10.00
C GLY A 287 9.24 32.78 10.93
N VAL A 288 9.57 31.74 11.70
CA VAL A 288 10.84 31.67 12.43
C VAL A 288 11.94 31.49 11.39
N ALA A 289 12.98 32.31 11.47
CA ALA A 289 14.16 32.14 10.64
C ALA A 289 14.72 30.72 10.83
N ARG A 290 14.92 30.00 9.74
CA ARG A 290 15.43 28.63 9.74
C ARG A 290 16.89 28.62 9.36
N GLU A 291 17.66 27.73 9.99
CA GLU A 291 18.94 27.31 9.48
C GLU A 291 18.78 25.92 8.85
N VAL A 292 19.12 25.79 7.58
CA VAL A 292 18.88 24.59 6.78
C VAL A 292 20.18 24.06 6.22
N ILE A 293 20.47 22.80 6.50
CA ILE A 293 21.63 22.09 5.94
C ILE A 293 21.12 21.07 4.93
N LEU A 294 21.45 21.28 3.66
CA LEU A 294 21.12 20.38 2.56
C LEU A 294 22.32 19.49 2.23
N LEU A 295 22.19 18.20 2.46
CA LEU A 295 23.18 17.19 2.08
C LEU A 295 22.64 16.37 0.92
N LEU A 296 23.19 16.51 -0.27
CA LEU A 296 22.77 15.80 -1.48
C LEU A 296 23.75 14.70 -1.84
N ASP A 297 23.23 13.50 -1.99
CA ASP A 297 23.98 12.34 -2.45
C ASP A 297 24.25 12.41 -3.95
N HIS A 298 25.52 12.62 -4.30
CA HIS A 298 26.05 12.59 -5.67
C HIS A 298 26.91 11.35 -5.91
N SER A 299 26.70 10.26 -5.16
CA SER A 299 27.39 8.98 -5.39
C SER A 299 27.00 8.35 -6.75
N GLY A 300 27.84 7.43 -7.22
CA GLY A 300 27.67 6.77 -8.52
C GLY A 300 26.33 6.02 -8.66
N SER A 301 25.74 5.55 -7.56
CA SER A 301 24.44 4.88 -7.54
C SER A 301 23.25 5.82 -7.79
N MET A 302 23.48 7.14 -7.68
CA MET A 302 22.49 8.18 -7.96
C MET A 302 22.48 8.62 -9.44
N SER A 303 23.41 8.19 -10.27
CA SER A 303 23.55 8.64 -11.66
C SER A 303 22.25 8.49 -12.47
N GLY A 304 22.01 9.46 -13.37
CA GLY A 304 20.85 9.52 -14.25
C GLY A 304 19.60 10.10 -13.59
N PRO A 305 18.40 9.56 -13.81
CA PRO A 305 17.14 10.17 -13.38
C PRO A 305 17.00 10.42 -11.87
N LYS A 306 17.71 9.66 -11.04
CA LYS A 306 17.70 9.88 -9.58
C LYS A 306 18.41 11.19 -9.23
N TRP A 307 19.54 11.43 -9.86
CA TRP A 307 20.31 12.66 -9.68
C TRP A 307 19.52 13.87 -10.15
N GLU A 308 18.95 13.80 -11.38
CA GLU A 308 18.11 14.87 -11.90
C GLU A 308 16.93 15.20 -10.97
N ALA A 309 16.31 14.17 -10.37
CA ALA A 309 15.23 14.37 -9.41
C ALA A 309 15.70 15.00 -8.09
N ALA A 310 16.87 14.59 -7.58
CA ALA A 310 17.46 15.15 -6.35
C ALA A 310 17.87 16.61 -6.55
N ASP A 311 18.50 16.93 -7.67
CA ASP A 311 18.90 18.30 -8.01
C ASP A 311 17.69 19.21 -8.16
N TRP A 312 16.66 18.73 -8.88
CA TRP A 312 15.40 19.47 -9.01
C TRP A 312 14.73 19.74 -7.66
N ALA A 313 14.68 18.73 -6.78
CA ALA A 313 14.08 18.87 -5.45
C ALA A 313 14.85 19.89 -4.60
N ALA A 314 16.18 19.84 -4.64
CA ALA A 314 17.04 20.79 -3.94
C ALA A 314 16.89 22.22 -4.50
N GLU A 315 16.81 22.38 -5.82
CA GLU A 315 16.52 23.67 -6.46
C GLU A 315 15.18 24.23 -5.97
N GLN A 316 14.10 23.45 -6.00
CA GLN A 316 12.79 23.92 -5.53
C GLN A 316 12.83 24.31 -4.05
N PHE A 317 13.51 23.52 -3.23
CA PHE A 317 13.67 23.83 -1.81
C PHE A 317 14.43 25.14 -1.56
N LEU A 318 15.54 25.36 -2.28
CA LEU A 318 16.31 26.59 -2.19
C LEU A 318 15.51 27.82 -2.61
N LEU A 319 14.69 27.67 -3.64
CA LEU A 319 13.81 28.75 -4.14
C LEU A 319 12.65 29.09 -3.20
N ASP A 320 12.26 28.16 -2.31
CA ASP A 320 11.21 28.35 -1.31
C ASP A 320 11.73 28.98 -0.01
N LEU A 321 13.03 29.13 0.15
CA LEU A 321 13.63 29.79 1.31
C LEU A 321 13.36 31.30 1.28
N THR A 322 13.17 31.88 2.46
CA THR A 322 12.96 33.30 2.64
C THR A 322 14.28 34.03 2.98
N PRO A 323 14.43 35.33 2.75
CA PRO A 323 15.64 36.08 3.12
C PRO A 323 15.99 36.08 4.61
N GLN A 324 15.07 35.59 5.47
CA GLN A 324 15.32 35.42 6.90
C GLN A 324 16.00 34.09 7.21
N ASP A 325 15.92 33.12 6.29
CA ASP A 325 16.51 31.80 6.44
C ASP A 325 18.01 31.84 6.11
N GLU A 326 18.75 30.91 6.71
CA GLU A 326 20.14 30.63 6.37
C GLU A 326 20.24 29.20 5.84
N PHE A 327 21.12 28.95 4.88
CA PHE A 327 21.33 27.64 4.33
C PHE A 327 22.80 27.28 4.13
N ALA A 328 23.11 25.99 4.28
CA ALA A 328 24.33 25.35 3.83
C ALA A 328 23.98 24.26 2.82
N LEU A 329 24.73 24.16 1.72
CA LEU A 329 24.55 23.16 0.69
C LEU A 329 25.82 22.34 0.51
N CYS A 330 25.70 21.02 0.60
CA CYS A 330 26.78 20.07 0.39
C CYS A 330 26.37 19.01 -0.63
N LEU A 331 27.20 18.82 -1.64
CA LEU A 331 27.16 17.66 -2.53
C LEU A 331 28.17 16.66 -2.01
N PHE A 332 27.73 15.45 -1.65
CA PHE A 332 28.66 14.46 -1.13
C PHE A 332 28.73 13.20 -2.00
N HIS A 333 29.93 12.66 -2.14
CA HIS A 333 30.22 11.36 -2.72
C HIS A 333 31.36 10.70 -1.91
N SER A 334 32.55 10.50 -2.45
CA SER A 334 33.74 10.09 -1.70
C SER A 334 34.30 11.20 -0.80
N THR A 335 33.96 12.45 -1.11
CA THR A 335 34.31 13.64 -0.36
C THR A 335 33.17 14.64 -0.37
N PRO A 336 32.94 15.38 0.74
CA PRO A 336 31.97 16.44 0.73
C PRO A 336 32.49 17.68 -0.02
N LEU A 337 31.61 18.29 -0.79
CA LEU A 337 31.83 19.53 -1.53
C LEU A 337 30.81 20.57 -1.07
N TRP A 338 31.22 21.50 -0.29
CA TRP A 338 30.38 22.57 0.25
C TRP A 338 30.29 23.75 -0.73
N PHE A 339 29.09 24.30 -0.87
CA PHE A 339 28.87 25.54 -1.62
C PHE A 339 29.62 26.72 -1.07
N ALA A 340 29.71 26.82 0.26
CA ALA A 340 30.44 27.86 0.99
C ALA A 340 30.95 27.33 2.32
N ASP A 341 32.03 27.98 2.89
CA ASP A 341 32.63 27.61 4.16
C ASP A 341 31.73 27.90 5.38
N GLN A 342 30.68 28.69 5.21
CA GLN A 342 29.73 29.08 6.25
C GLN A 342 28.32 29.12 5.66
N PRO A 343 27.26 28.92 6.46
CA PRO A 343 25.88 29.12 6.02
C PRO A 343 25.69 30.51 5.40
N ARG A 344 24.84 30.57 4.40
CA ARG A 344 24.50 31.79 3.68
C ARG A 344 23.05 32.15 3.91
N ARG A 345 22.74 33.46 4.01
CA ARG A 345 21.36 33.92 4.01
C ARG A 345 20.72 33.63 2.65
N ALA A 346 19.47 33.23 2.68
CA ALA A 346 18.73 32.88 1.48
C ALA A 346 18.27 34.15 0.71
N GLU A 347 19.21 35.08 0.48
CA GLU A 347 19.00 36.19 -0.41
C GLU A 347 19.00 35.69 -1.87
N GLN A 348 18.23 36.32 -2.72
CA GLN A 348 18.05 35.89 -4.11
C GLN A 348 19.37 35.58 -4.83
N LYS A 349 20.38 36.43 -4.65
CA LYS A 349 21.71 36.26 -5.27
C LYS A 349 22.42 34.99 -4.78
N GLU A 350 22.33 34.69 -3.49
CA GLU A 350 22.99 33.51 -2.88
C GLU A 350 22.24 32.23 -3.30
N VAL A 351 20.91 32.26 -3.36
CA VAL A 351 20.09 31.16 -3.85
C VAL A 351 20.39 30.87 -5.34
N GLU A 352 20.43 31.88 -6.18
CA GLU A 352 20.81 31.72 -7.60
C GLU A 352 22.22 31.14 -7.77
N ALA A 353 23.17 31.56 -6.93
CA ALA A 353 24.54 31.02 -6.94
C ALA A 353 24.59 29.56 -6.47
N ALA A 354 23.80 29.19 -5.46
CA ALA A 354 23.70 27.80 -4.96
C ALA A 354 23.05 26.87 -5.99
N VAL A 355 22.00 27.32 -6.67
CA VAL A 355 21.37 26.57 -7.77
C VAL A 355 22.35 26.37 -8.93
N LYS A 356 23.12 27.39 -9.27
CA LYS A 356 24.17 27.29 -10.29
C LYS A 356 25.26 26.29 -9.87
N PHE A 357 25.73 26.35 -8.61
CA PHE A 357 26.68 25.42 -8.06
C PHE A 357 26.19 23.97 -8.17
N LEU A 358 24.94 23.71 -7.79
CA LEU A 358 24.29 22.41 -7.89
C LEU A 358 24.29 21.84 -9.32
N LEU A 359 24.00 22.70 -10.31
CA LEU A 359 23.91 22.28 -11.71
C LEU A 359 25.28 22.09 -12.39
N GLU A 360 26.32 22.79 -11.93
CA GLU A 360 27.67 22.76 -12.50
C GLU A 360 28.52 21.58 -11.99
N HIS A 361 28.24 21.07 -10.77
CA HIS A 361 29.03 20.01 -10.17
C HIS A 361 28.38 18.64 -10.35
N LYS A 362 28.95 17.87 -11.28
CA LYS A 362 28.46 16.53 -11.65
C LYS A 362 29.46 15.41 -11.37
N ASP A 363 30.45 15.68 -10.50
CA ASP A 363 31.40 14.69 -10.06
C ASP A 363 30.73 13.63 -9.17
N SER A 364 31.20 12.40 -9.29
CA SER A 364 30.60 11.23 -8.66
C SER A 364 31.66 10.29 -8.12
N GLY A 365 31.31 9.54 -7.07
CA GLY A 365 32.23 8.62 -6.41
C GLY A 365 31.55 7.63 -5.51
N GLY A 366 32.19 7.28 -4.39
CA GLY A 366 31.62 6.48 -3.32
C GLY A 366 30.56 7.25 -2.52
N THR A 367 30.20 6.75 -1.34
CA THR A 367 29.17 7.38 -0.47
C THR A 367 29.74 7.53 0.94
N GLU A 368 30.25 8.72 1.25
CA GLU A 368 30.86 9.06 2.54
C GLU A 368 29.99 10.09 3.29
N LEU A 369 28.77 9.69 3.62
CA LEU A 369 27.78 10.54 4.32
C LEU A 369 28.29 10.99 5.70
N GLY A 370 29.02 10.12 6.44
CA GLY A 370 29.51 10.42 7.78
C GLY A 370 30.38 11.67 7.84
N VAL A 371 31.30 11.83 6.87
CA VAL A 371 32.18 12.99 6.77
C VAL A 371 31.40 14.27 6.47
N ALA A 372 30.39 14.20 5.58
CA ALA A 372 29.55 15.36 5.29
C ALA A 372 28.72 15.78 6.50
N PHE A 373 28.23 14.80 7.27
CA PHE A 373 27.43 15.03 8.47
C PHE A 373 28.24 15.64 9.60
N GLU A 374 29.47 15.15 9.86
CA GLU A 374 30.39 15.69 10.87
C GLU A 374 30.82 17.13 10.58
N GLN A 375 30.88 17.52 9.30
CA GLN A 375 31.25 18.89 8.92
C GLN A 375 30.06 19.86 8.93
N GLY A 376 28.82 19.33 8.83
CA GLY A 376 27.60 20.14 8.79
C GLY A 376 26.98 20.42 10.16
N LEU A 377 27.42 19.73 11.20
CA LEU A 377 27.03 19.95 12.60
C LEU A 377 28.05 20.85 13.33
#